data_29c0438a89c6f2c1846c7e1d15436c3d
#
_entry.id   29c0438a89c6f2c1846c7e1d15436c3d
#
_cell.length_a   1.000
_cell.length_b   1.000
_cell.length_c   1.000
_cell.angle_alpha   90.00
_cell.angle_beta   90.00
_cell.angle_gamma   90.00
#
_symmetry.space_group_name_H-M   'P 1'
#
loop_
_entity.id
_entity.type
_entity.pdbx_description
1 polymer ?
#
loop_
_entity_poly.entity_id
_entity_poly.type
_entity_poly.pdbx_seq_one_letter_code
_entity_poly.pdbx_strand_id
1 'polypeptide(L)'
;MALEQHSHSFKWITASLLAVNGGAAISVLNTSEIAVFWRILAGVWFSAGILTALLVGVVSQKINMQSVGPIQRSIGYWIGVVEDGERLESFEGTLAAEAKAAQKFAWLVPTLGWVSGLFFVIGLGTIAFGLVEEQERQSDGSSLGVCGKDYCGS
;
A
#
# COMPACT_ATOMS: atom_id res chain seq x y z
N MET A 1 12.93 -3.95 -23.51
CA MET A 1 11.50 -3.56 -23.50
C MET A 1 10.67 -4.21 -22.39
N ALA A 2 10.64 -5.53 -22.16
CA ALA A 2 9.83 -6.14 -21.08
C ALA A 2 10.26 -5.72 -19.65
N LEU A 3 11.54 -5.52 -19.38
CA LEU A 3 12.06 -5.13 -18.06
C LEU A 3 11.73 -3.68 -17.67
N GLU A 4 11.66 -2.77 -18.63
CA GLU A 4 11.24 -1.38 -18.37
C GLU A 4 9.76 -1.28 -18.02
N GLN A 5 8.93 -2.10 -18.65
CA GLN A 5 7.48 -2.11 -18.43
C GLN A 5 7.11 -2.57 -17.02
N HIS A 6 7.82 -3.56 -16.45
CA HIS A 6 7.63 -3.98 -15.06
C HIS A 6 8.02 -2.90 -14.04
N SER A 7 9.11 -2.20 -14.25
CA SER A 7 9.54 -1.12 -13.36
C SER A 7 8.56 0.07 -13.36
N HIS A 8 7.94 0.36 -14.50
CA HIS A 8 6.97 1.43 -14.64
C HIS A 8 5.66 1.13 -13.90
N SER A 9 5.16 -0.11 -13.99
CA SER A 9 3.92 -0.52 -13.30
C SER A 9 4.05 -0.44 -11.79
N PHE A 10 5.19 -0.80 -11.20
CA PHE A 10 5.43 -0.70 -9.77
C PHE A 10 5.43 0.74 -9.24
N LYS A 11 6.01 1.67 -9.99
CA LYS A 11 6.02 3.10 -9.62
C LYS A 11 4.60 3.65 -9.56
N TRP A 12 3.75 3.30 -10.52
CA TRP A 12 2.36 3.73 -10.56
C TRP A 12 1.53 3.16 -9.40
N ILE A 13 1.69 1.89 -9.08
CA ILE A 13 0.97 1.25 -7.96
C ILE A 13 1.36 1.92 -6.64
N THR A 14 2.66 2.10 -6.38
CA THR A 14 3.14 2.75 -5.16
C THR A 14 2.67 4.20 -5.06
N ALA A 15 2.74 4.96 -6.15
CA ALA A 15 2.26 6.33 -6.19
C ALA A 15 0.74 6.41 -5.95
N SER A 16 -0.03 5.50 -6.53
CA SER A 16 -1.48 5.43 -6.33
C SER A 16 -1.84 5.11 -4.88
N LEU A 17 -1.17 4.12 -4.26
CA LEU A 17 -1.38 3.78 -2.85
C LEU A 17 -1.05 4.96 -1.93
N LEU A 18 0.04 5.66 -2.21
CA LEU A 18 0.44 6.84 -1.45
C LEU A 18 -0.56 7.99 -1.61
N ALA A 19 -1.01 8.26 -2.82
CA ALA A 19 -1.99 9.31 -3.11
C ALA A 19 -3.35 9.03 -2.45
N VAL A 20 -3.84 7.78 -2.53
CA VAL A 20 -5.13 7.38 -1.97
C VAL A 20 -5.10 7.43 -0.44
N ASN A 21 -4.09 6.84 0.20
CA ASN A 21 -3.96 6.89 1.67
C ASN A 21 -3.69 8.31 2.17
N GLY A 22 -2.84 9.07 1.49
CA GLY A 22 -2.54 10.45 1.85
C GLY A 22 -3.74 11.38 1.70
N GLY A 23 -4.47 11.27 0.58
CA GLY A 23 -5.70 12.01 0.33
C GLY A 23 -6.77 11.70 1.37
N ALA A 24 -6.97 10.42 1.70
CA ALA A 24 -7.90 9.99 2.72
C ALA A 24 -7.52 10.53 4.11
N ALA A 25 -6.25 10.47 4.50
CA ALA A 25 -5.77 11.00 5.77
C ALA A 25 -6.06 12.50 5.91
N ILE A 26 -5.76 13.29 4.87
CA ILE A 26 -6.01 14.75 4.87
C ILE A 26 -7.51 15.03 4.94
N SER A 27 -8.33 14.31 4.17
CA SER A 27 -9.78 14.49 4.15
C SER A 27 -10.39 14.24 5.53
N VAL A 28 -9.99 13.15 6.21
CA VAL A 28 -10.51 12.79 7.54
C VAL A 28 -10.10 13.81 8.60
N LEU A 29 -8.88 14.29 8.58
CA LEU A 29 -8.41 15.29 9.54
C LEU A 29 -9.13 16.63 9.40
N ASN A 30 -9.59 16.98 8.21
CA ASN A 30 -10.35 18.22 7.93
C ASN A 30 -11.86 18.09 8.15
N THR A 31 -12.40 16.89 8.36
CA THR A 31 -13.83 16.68 8.60
C THR A 31 -14.18 17.01 10.05
N SER A 32 -15.09 17.96 10.27
CA SER A 32 -15.58 18.32 11.62
C SER A 32 -16.79 17.51 12.08
N GLU A 33 -17.43 16.79 11.19
CA GLU A 33 -18.69 16.05 11.42
C GLU A 33 -18.51 14.74 12.18
N ILE A 34 -17.27 14.24 12.30
CA ILE A 34 -16.95 12.97 12.95
C ILE A 34 -16.28 13.26 14.29
N ALA A 35 -16.64 12.52 15.33
CA ALA A 35 -16.01 12.62 16.64
C ALA A 35 -14.48 12.49 16.57
N VAL A 36 -13.75 13.30 17.35
CA VAL A 36 -12.28 13.39 17.32
C VAL A 36 -11.60 12.03 17.46
N PHE A 37 -12.17 11.13 18.28
CA PHE A 37 -11.65 9.78 18.48
C PHE A 37 -11.57 8.99 17.16
N TRP A 38 -12.67 8.95 16.39
CA TRP A 38 -12.73 8.24 15.12
C TRP A 38 -11.83 8.84 14.06
N ARG A 39 -11.68 10.16 14.04
CA ARG A 39 -10.74 10.87 13.15
C ARG A 39 -9.29 10.47 13.41
N ILE A 40 -8.88 10.46 14.68
CA ILE A 40 -7.53 10.06 15.06
C ILE A 40 -7.29 8.60 14.70
N LEU A 41 -8.23 7.71 15.02
CA LEU A 41 -8.11 6.29 14.76
C LEU A 41 -7.99 6.00 13.24
N ALA A 42 -8.83 6.61 12.42
CA ALA A 42 -8.75 6.51 10.96
C ALA A 42 -7.43 7.08 10.43
N GLY A 43 -6.99 8.23 10.95
CA GLY A 43 -5.70 8.85 10.61
C GLY A 43 -4.51 7.92 10.89
N VAL A 44 -4.53 7.18 11.99
CA VAL A 44 -3.50 6.16 12.31
C VAL A 44 -3.48 5.04 11.27
N TRP A 45 -4.64 4.52 10.86
CA TRP A 45 -4.73 3.46 9.85
C TRP A 45 -4.21 3.92 8.48
N PHE A 46 -4.60 5.12 8.04
CA PHE A 46 -4.09 5.67 6.77
C PHE A 46 -2.59 5.96 6.84
N SER A 47 -2.07 6.46 7.97
CA SER A 47 -0.63 6.66 8.16
C SER A 47 0.14 5.34 8.11
N ALA A 48 -0.39 4.27 8.71
CA ALA A 48 0.18 2.93 8.60
C ALA A 48 0.19 2.43 7.14
N GLY A 49 -0.88 2.71 6.38
CA GLY A 49 -0.96 2.44 4.94
C GLY A 49 0.12 3.17 4.14
N ILE A 50 0.35 4.46 4.42
CA ILE A 50 1.41 5.28 3.80
C ILE A 50 2.79 4.69 4.09
N LEU A 51 3.09 4.39 5.37
CA LEU A 51 4.38 3.82 5.77
C LEU A 51 4.63 2.47 5.09
N THR A 52 3.60 1.63 5.00
CA THR A 52 3.68 0.33 4.31
C THR A 52 3.94 0.52 2.82
N ALA A 53 3.27 1.48 2.15
CA ALA A 53 3.51 1.80 0.74
C ALA A 53 4.93 2.30 0.49
N LEU A 54 5.49 3.12 1.39
CA LEU A 54 6.89 3.56 1.32
C LEU A 54 7.86 2.39 1.47
N LEU A 55 7.59 1.46 2.40
CA LEU A 55 8.39 0.24 2.56
C LEU A 55 8.37 -0.62 1.28
N VAL A 56 7.22 -0.76 0.62
CA VAL A 56 7.12 -1.43 -0.68
C VAL A 56 8.08 -0.79 -1.69
N GLY A 57 8.10 0.54 -1.76
CA GLY A 57 8.99 1.28 -2.66
C GLY A 57 10.47 0.98 -2.39
N VAL A 58 10.90 1.06 -1.13
CA VAL A 58 12.28 0.80 -0.71
C VAL A 58 12.68 -0.66 -0.98
N VAL A 59 11.83 -1.62 -0.60
CA VAL A 59 12.10 -3.05 -0.80
C VAL A 59 12.18 -3.38 -2.29
N SER A 60 11.26 -2.86 -3.11
CA SER A 60 11.27 -3.04 -4.56
C SER A 60 12.55 -2.49 -5.21
N GLN A 61 12.98 -1.30 -4.78
CA GLN A 61 14.22 -0.70 -5.27
C GLN A 61 15.43 -1.55 -4.92
N LYS A 62 15.51 -2.05 -3.69
CA LYS A 62 16.62 -2.90 -3.24
C LYS A 62 16.67 -4.22 -4.00
N ILE A 63 15.52 -4.88 -4.20
CA ILE A 63 15.42 -6.12 -4.98
C ILE A 63 15.85 -5.86 -6.43
N ASN A 64 15.38 -4.78 -7.04
CA ASN A 64 15.72 -4.43 -8.41
C ASN A 64 17.23 -4.21 -8.59
N MET A 65 17.86 -3.47 -7.66
CA MET A 65 19.33 -3.26 -7.68
C MET A 65 20.10 -4.57 -7.56
N GLN A 66 19.66 -5.48 -6.71
CA GLN A 66 20.31 -6.78 -6.54
C GLN A 66 20.17 -7.71 -7.75
N SER A 67 19.10 -7.55 -8.53
CA SER A 67 18.80 -8.37 -9.71
C SER A 67 19.57 -7.94 -10.96
N VAL A 68 20.04 -6.69 -11.04
CA VAL A 68 20.72 -6.17 -12.25
C VAL A 68 22.05 -6.91 -12.54
N GLY A 69 22.86 -7.15 -11.53
CA GLY A 69 24.14 -7.81 -11.69
C GLY A 69 24.05 -9.26 -12.25
N PRO A 70 23.23 -10.13 -11.65
CA PRO A 70 22.99 -11.47 -12.16
C PRO A 70 22.41 -11.49 -13.59
N ILE A 71 21.50 -10.57 -13.92
CA ILE A 71 20.93 -10.48 -15.28
C ILE A 71 21.99 -10.10 -16.30
N GLN A 72 22.83 -9.11 -15.99
CA GLN A 72 23.91 -8.72 -16.90
C GLN A 72 24.92 -9.84 -17.13
N ARG A 73 25.31 -10.58 -16.07
CA ARG A 73 26.19 -11.76 -16.20
C ARG A 73 25.55 -12.86 -17.04
N SER A 74 24.25 -13.10 -16.83
CA SER A 74 23.51 -14.09 -17.64
C SER A 74 23.48 -13.73 -19.13
N ILE A 75 23.21 -12.46 -19.45
CA ILE A 75 23.21 -11.98 -20.84
C ILE A 75 24.62 -12.13 -21.44
N GLY A 76 25.66 -11.68 -20.73
CA GLY A 76 27.05 -11.81 -21.19
C GLY A 76 27.46 -13.26 -21.46
N TYR A 77 27.09 -14.18 -20.57
CA TYR A 77 27.35 -15.61 -20.74
C TYR A 77 26.68 -16.17 -22.01
N TRP A 78 25.37 -15.89 -22.21
CA TRP A 78 24.67 -16.42 -23.38
C TRP A 78 25.15 -15.82 -24.70
N ILE A 79 25.63 -14.57 -24.71
CA ILE A 79 26.30 -13.99 -25.88
C ILE A 79 27.58 -14.77 -26.19
N GLY A 80 28.42 -15.03 -25.17
CA GLY A 80 29.63 -15.82 -25.35
C GLY A 80 29.36 -17.27 -25.85
N VAL A 81 28.33 -17.92 -25.30
CA VAL A 81 27.92 -19.25 -25.76
C VAL A 81 27.50 -19.25 -27.23
N VAL A 82 26.86 -18.17 -27.69
CA VAL A 82 26.46 -18.04 -29.12
C VAL A 82 27.66 -17.79 -30.01
N GLU A 83 28.68 -17.05 -29.53
CA GLU A 83 29.88 -16.77 -30.33
C GLU A 83 30.88 -17.95 -30.36
N ASP A 84 31.14 -18.56 -29.18
CA ASP A 84 32.20 -19.56 -29.02
C ASP A 84 31.69 -21.02 -29.09
N GLY A 85 30.39 -21.23 -28.91
CA GLY A 85 29.75 -22.55 -28.89
C GLY A 85 30.03 -23.40 -27.66
N GLU A 86 30.81 -22.88 -26.69
CA GLU A 86 31.17 -23.60 -25.46
C GLU A 86 30.16 -23.35 -24.35
N ARG A 87 29.61 -24.42 -23.77
CA ARG A 87 28.74 -24.37 -22.57
C ARG A 87 29.53 -24.78 -21.33
N LEU A 88 29.46 -23.96 -20.30
CA LEU A 88 30.05 -24.21 -18.99
C LEU A 88 28.93 -24.54 -17.99
N GLU A 89 28.65 -25.86 -17.80
CA GLU A 89 27.59 -26.32 -16.87
C GLU A 89 27.75 -25.79 -15.44
N SER A 90 28.99 -25.66 -14.96
CA SER A 90 29.26 -25.10 -13.64
C SER A 90 28.81 -23.64 -13.50
N PHE A 91 28.92 -22.87 -14.57
CA PHE A 91 28.52 -21.46 -14.59
C PHE A 91 26.98 -21.33 -14.71
N GLU A 92 26.34 -22.19 -15.48
CA GLU A 92 24.87 -22.24 -15.54
C GLU A 92 24.26 -22.56 -14.18
N GLY A 93 24.86 -23.45 -13.39
CA GLY A 93 24.45 -23.77 -12.02
C GLY A 93 24.56 -22.58 -11.07
N THR A 94 25.63 -21.79 -11.18
CA THR A 94 25.80 -20.57 -10.36
C THR A 94 24.79 -19.49 -10.72
N LEU A 95 24.53 -19.26 -12.01
CA LEU A 95 23.51 -18.31 -12.48
C LEU A 95 22.11 -18.70 -12.01
N ALA A 96 21.76 -20.00 -12.06
CA ALA A 96 20.47 -20.50 -11.58
C ALA A 96 20.32 -20.31 -10.06
N ALA A 97 21.38 -20.50 -9.29
CA ALA A 97 21.37 -20.28 -7.84
C ALA A 97 21.22 -18.79 -7.49
N GLU A 98 21.92 -17.91 -8.20
CA GLU A 98 21.78 -16.44 -8.04
C GLU A 98 20.36 -15.98 -8.40
N ALA A 99 19.77 -16.48 -9.47
CA ALA A 99 18.40 -16.17 -9.86
C ALA A 99 17.37 -16.61 -8.81
N LYS A 100 17.52 -17.82 -8.26
CA LYS A 100 16.67 -18.31 -7.15
C LYS A 100 16.80 -17.48 -5.90
N ALA A 101 18.03 -17.05 -5.55
CA ALA A 101 18.26 -16.19 -4.39
C ALA A 101 17.59 -14.81 -4.54
N ALA A 102 17.66 -14.21 -5.73
CA ALA A 102 16.99 -12.95 -6.04
C ALA A 102 15.45 -13.08 -5.97
N GLN A 103 14.91 -14.21 -6.41
CA GLN A 103 13.47 -14.47 -6.42
C GLN A 103 12.89 -14.74 -5.02
N LYS A 104 13.71 -15.16 -4.06
CA LYS A 104 13.27 -15.52 -2.71
C LYS A 104 12.48 -14.42 -1.99
N PHE A 105 12.78 -13.17 -2.27
CA PHE A 105 12.13 -12.01 -1.65
C PHE A 105 11.07 -11.34 -2.56
N ALA A 106 10.89 -11.82 -3.78
CA ALA A 106 9.98 -11.21 -4.74
C ALA A 106 8.50 -11.24 -4.27
N TRP A 107 8.11 -12.23 -3.46
CA TRP A 107 6.77 -12.36 -2.91
C TRP A 107 6.43 -11.30 -1.85
N LEU A 108 7.46 -10.71 -1.19
CA LEU A 108 7.26 -9.67 -0.17
C LEU A 108 6.59 -8.42 -0.75
N VAL A 109 6.92 -8.07 -1.98
CA VAL A 109 6.42 -6.84 -2.62
C VAL A 109 4.90 -6.88 -2.80
N PRO A 110 4.29 -7.91 -3.44
CA PRO A 110 2.85 -7.99 -3.55
C PRO A 110 2.16 -8.14 -2.18
N THR A 111 2.76 -8.87 -1.23
CA THR A 111 2.19 -9.04 0.11
C THR A 111 2.09 -7.70 0.86
N LEU A 112 3.16 -6.91 0.85
CA LEU A 112 3.15 -5.58 1.46
C LEU A 112 2.16 -4.63 0.77
N GLY A 113 1.99 -4.74 -0.55
CA GLY A 113 0.97 -4.00 -1.29
C GLY A 113 -0.44 -4.31 -0.80
N TRP A 114 -0.76 -5.60 -0.63
CA TRP A 114 -2.04 -6.05 -0.06
C TRP A 114 -2.26 -5.56 1.38
N VAL A 115 -1.22 -5.58 2.21
CA VAL A 115 -1.28 -5.06 3.59
C VAL A 115 -1.58 -3.56 3.61
N SER A 116 -0.96 -2.77 2.72
CA SER A 116 -1.26 -1.34 2.59
C SER A 116 -2.72 -1.10 2.16
N GLY A 117 -3.24 -1.91 1.23
CA GLY A 117 -4.65 -1.87 0.83
C GLY A 117 -5.60 -2.23 1.96
N LEU A 118 -5.26 -3.21 2.79
CA LEU A 118 -6.04 -3.59 3.98
C LEU A 118 -6.12 -2.44 4.99
N PHE A 119 -5.04 -1.74 5.26
CA PHE A 119 -5.05 -0.57 6.15
C PHE A 119 -5.98 0.53 5.63
N PHE A 120 -6.02 0.74 4.32
CA PHE A 120 -6.95 1.67 3.70
C PHE A 120 -8.41 1.26 3.94
N VAL A 121 -8.76 -0.01 3.71
CA VAL A 121 -10.13 -0.52 3.92
C VAL A 121 -10.55 -0.42 5.39
N ILE A 122 -9.63 -0.75 6.33
CA ILE A 122 -9.89 -0.61 7.77
C ILE A 122 -10.11 0.87 8.13
N GLY A 123 -9.31 1.77 7.59
CA GLY A 123 -9.47 3.21 7.78
C GLY A 123 -10.83 3.71 7.30
N LEU A 124 -11.28 3.30 6.11
CA LEU A 124 -12.61 3.61 5.60
C LEU A 124 -13.72 3.05 6.49
N GLY A 125 -13.59 1.80 6.95
CA GLY A 125 -14.53 1.18 7.88
C GLY A 125 -14.64 1.98 9.19
N THR A 126 -13.53 2.43 9.72
CA THR A 126 -13.47 3.27 10.94
C THR A 126 -14.25 4.58 10.76
N ILE A 127 -14.14 5.23 9.61
CA ILE A 127 -14.90 6.45 9.29
C ILE A 127 -16.39 6.13 9.18
N ALA A 128 -16.74 5.06 8.47
CA ALA A 128 -18.15 4.68 8.31
C ALA A 128 -18.84 4.41 9.65
N PHE A 129 -18.16 3.72 10.57
CA PHE A 129 -18.66 3.50 11.92
C PHE A 129 -18.82 4.82 12.71
N GLY A 130 -17.85 5.72 12.62
CA GLY A 130 -17.91 7.02 13.27
C GLY A 130 -19.09 7.87 12.77
N LEU A 131 -19.40 7.83 11.50
CA LEU A 131 -20.54 8.55 10.92
C LEU A 131 -21.89 7.97 11.39
N VAL A 132 -22.02 6.65 11.45
CA VAL A 132 -23.26 5.99 11.93
C VAL A 132 -23.50 6.34 13.40
N GLU A 133 -22.49 6.28 14.26
CA GLU A 133 -22.63 6.62 15.67
C GLU A 133 -23.06 8.08 15.88
N GLU A 134 -22.51 9.01 15.09
CA GLU A 134 -22.88 10.42 15.19
C GLU A 134 -24.33 10.67 14.73
N GLN A 135 -24.78 9.94 13.71
CA GLN A 135 -26.16 10.03 13.20
C GLN A 135 -27.17 9.52 14.23
N GLU A 136 -26.87 8.44 14.94
CA GLU A 136 -27.71 7.93 16.05
C GLU A 136 -27.80 8.93 17.19
N ARG A 137 -26.69 9.56 17.59
CA ARG A 137 -26.69 10.60 18.63
C ARG A 137 -27.56 11.81 18.28
N GLN A 138 -27.54 12.22 17.02
CA GLN A 138 -28.37 13.35 16.55
C GLN A 138 -29.85 13.00 16.55
N SER A 139 -30.22 11.76 16.22
CA SER A 139 -31.60 11.31 16.22
C SER A 139 -32.19 11.24 17.63
N ASP A 140 -31.41 10.76 18.61
CA ASP A 140 -31.84 10.70 20.02
C ASP A 140 -31.95 12.07 20.65
N GLY A 141 -31.02 12.98 20.32
CA GLY A 141 -31.06 14.36 20.81
C GLY A 141 -32.27 15.17 20.31
N SER A 142 -32.72 14.90 19.09
CA SER A 142 -33.89 15.57 18.51
C SER A 142 -35.21 15.12 19.14
N SER A 143 -35.31 13.86 19.60
CA SER A 143 -36.52 13.31 20.24
C SER A 143 -36.76 13.90 21.65
N LEU A 144 -35.71 14.29 22.35
CA LEU A 144 -35.79 14.91 23.71
C LEU A 144 -36.11 16.40 23.64
N GLY A 145 -35.85 17.09 22.55
CA GLY A 145 -36.10 18.54 22.40
C GLY A 145 -37.52 18.92 22.10
N VAL A 146 -38.37 18.01 21.68
CA VAL A 146 -39.78 18.30 21.29
C VAL A 146 -40.73 18.34 22.48
N CYS A 147 -40.37 17.77 23.64
CA CYS A 147 -41.25 17.67 24.79
C CYS A 147 -41.27 18.92 25.72
N GLY A 148 -40.48 19.97 25.43
CA GLY A 148 -40.28 21.12 26.36
C GLY A 148 -40.92 22.42 26.02
N LYS A 149 -41.66 22.59 24.88
CA LYS A 149 -42.14 23.90 24.41
C LYS A 149 -43.59 24.23 24.68
N ASP A 150 -44.40 23.28 25.13
CA ASP A 150 -45.86 23.49 25.27
C ASP A 150 -46.34 23.76 26.70
N TYR A 151 -45.46 23.97 27.67
CA TYR A 151 -45.84 24.18 29.08
C TYR A 151 -45.43 25.53 29.71
N CYS A 152 -45.18 26.57 28.93
CA CYS A 152 -44.98 27.93 29.48
C CYS A 152 -45.92 28.94 28.83
N GLY A 153 -47.21 28.86 29.19
CA GLY A 153 -48.23 29.82 28.72
C GLY A 153 -49.54 29.73 29.51
N SER A 154 -49.56 30.21 30.75
CA SER A 154 -50.81 30.63 31.43
C SER A 154 -50.48 31.67 32.50
#